data_bb279267fc7c2dd9b984e1a93cedac9e
#
_entry.id   bb279267fc7c2dd9b984e1a93cedac9e
#
_cell.length_a   1.000
_cell.length_b   1.000
_cell.length_c   1.000
_cell.angle_alpha   90.00
_cell.angle_beta   90.00
_cell.angle_gamma   90.00
#
_symmetry.space_group_name_H-M   'P 1'
#
loop_
_entity.id
_entity.type
_entity.pdbx_description
1 polymer ?
#
loop_
_entity_poly.entity_id
_entity_poly.type
_entity_poly.pdbx_seq_one_letter_code
_entity_poly.pdbx_strand_id
1 'polypeptide(L)'
;SLWLNQKALKHVKETSNVVLYLVNATELPDSAPYVSAEMRVLEWIGKPVIVLLNQMGEPKPPEAEQADVDRWTKAMATYPIVKSVLPMDAFARCWVQEFALFDAIDKALPEELHTTFEALQEVWLRKRIAAYNASIQAMAYYLEKLANDREVAESASIKDHLRFLGKRLGLFKNETISDPISSAQTALASRAADEFCALTDKLIAINSLKGKGVRKELLTQIQSDWKITGSVPVAHSAVTGAVSTGLASGLITDLSTGGFTMGLGSLVGTVIGA
;
A
#
# COMPACT_ATOMS: atom_id res chain seq x y z
N SER A 1 6.33 23.55 -31.26
CA SER A 1 5.74 23.43 -29.90
C SER A 1 4.57 24.36 -29.66
N LEU A 2 4.64 25.66 -30.05
CA LEU A 2 3.54 26.61 -29.85
C LEU A 2 2.23 26.16 -30.51
N TRP A 3 2.31 25.65 -31.73
CA TRP A 3 1.16 25.10 -32.47
C TRP A 3 0.49 23.92 -31.75
N LEU A 4 1.27 23.02 -31.14
CA LEU A 4 0.74 21.90 -30.38
C LEU A 4 -0.01 22.37 -29.14
N ASN A 5 0.52 23.37 -28.42
CA ASN A 5 -0.11 23.96 -27.26
C ASN A 5 -1.43 24.65 -27.62
N GLN A 6 -1.44 25.42 -28.72
CA GLN A 6 -2.66 26.05 -29.22
C GLN A 6 -3.72 25.03 -29.61
N LYS A 7 -3.33 23.93 -30.27
CA LYS A 7 -4.23 22.85 -30.65
C LYS A 7 -4.81 22.14 -29.41
N ALA A 8 -3.98 21.90 -28.38
CA ALA A 8 -4.44 21.33 -27.12
C ALA A 8 -5.44 22.22 -26.40
N LEU A 9 -5.16 23.52 -26.27
CA LEU A 9 -6.07 24.48 -25.66
C LEU A 9 -7.40 24.59 -26.41
N LYS A 10 -7.35 24.63 -27.76
CA LYS A 10 -8.55 24.62 -28.60
C LYS A 10 -9.38 23.36 -28.35
N HIS A 11 -8.74 22.18 -28.32
CA HIS A 11 -9.41 20.93 -28.03
C HIS A 11 -10.10 20.95 -26.65
N VAL A 12 -9.40 21.38 -25.61
CA VAL A 12 -10.00 21.52 -24.26
C VAL A 12 -11.21 22.43 -24.30
N LYS A 13 -11.11 23.57 -24.95
CA LYS A 13 -12.23 24.53 -25.06
C LYS A 13 -13.45 23.97 -25.79
N GLU A 14 -13.23 23.25 -26.87
CA GLU A 14 -14.30 22.78 -27.76
C GLU A 14 -14.92 21.43 -27.32
N THR A 15 -14.14 20.55 -26.67
CA THR A 15 -14.56 19.16 -26.44
C THR A 15 -14.67 18.78 -24.96
N SER A 16 -13.98 19.48 -24.05
CA SER A 16 -14.03 19.12 -22.62
C SER A 16 -15.25 19.74 -21.94
N ASN A 17 -15.84 19.02 -21.00
CA ASN A 17 -16.92 19.52 -20.15
C ASN A 17 -16.39 19.99 -18.80
N VAL A 18 -15.34 19.35 -18.29
CA VAL A 18 -14.65 19.68 -17.03
C VAL A 18 -13.14 19.60 -17.26
N VAL A 19 -12.37 20.43 -16.58
CA VAL A 19 -10.90 20.42 -16.60
C VAL A 19 -10.39 19.93 -15.26
N LEU A 20 -9.52 18.94 -15.27
CA LEU A 20 -8.77 18.49 -14.10
C LEU A 20 -7.40 19.19 -14.13
N TYR A 21 -7.17 20.06 -13.16
CA TYR A 21 -5.94 20.85 -13.07
C TYR A 21 -5.07 20.34 -11.93
N LEU A 22 -3.89 19.81 -12.26
CA LEU A 22 -2.96 19.24 -11.29
C LEU A 22 -1.99 20.32 -10.80
N VAL A 23 -1.83 20.41 -9.49
CA VAL A 23 -0.82 21.26 -8.85
C VAL A 23 0.10 20.41 -7.96
N ASN A 24 1.33 20.87 -7.82
CA ASN A 24 2.26 20.28 -6.87
C ASN A 24 1.97 20.81 -5.46
N ALA A 25 1.42 19.98 -4.59
CA ALA A 25 1.02 20.37 -3.24
C ALA A 25 2.19 20.69 -2.30
N THR A 26 3.42 20.28 -2.64
CA THR A 26 4.61 20.65 -1.87
C THR A 26 5.00 22.11 -2.07
N GLU A 27 4.52 22.76 -3.13
CA GLU A 27 4.72 24.17 -3.37
C GLU A 27 3.69 25.00 -2.60
N LEU A 28 4.11 26.18 -2.16
CA LEU A 28 3.16 27.16 -1.62
C LEU A 28 2.46 27.88 -2.78
N PRO A 29 1.15 28.16 -2.72
CA PRO A 29 0.44 28.88 -3.78
C PRO A 29 1.12 30.20 -4.17
N ASP A 30 1.64 30.92 -3.20
CA ASP A 30 2.33 32.21 -3.43
C ASP A 30 3.70 32.05 -4.12
N SER A 31 4.28 30.84 -4.06
CA SER A 31 5.54 30.51 -4.70
C SER A 31 5.38 29.85 -6.08
N ALA A 32 4.13 29.73 -6.57
CA ALA A 32 3.78 29.10 -7.84
C ALA A 32 3.19 30.12 -8.84
N PRO A 33 3.98 31.08 -9.34
CA PRO A 33 3.48 32.18 -10.19
C PRO A 33 2.89 31.69 -11.52
N TYR A 34 3.28 30.50 -11.99
CA TYR A 34 2.71 29.89 -13.19
C TYR A 34 1.22 29.58 -13.04
N VAL A 35 0.75 29.26 -11.82
CA VAL A 35 -0.65 28.94 -11.54
C VAL A 35 -1.57 30.09 -11.93
N SER A 36 -1.21 31.34 -11.58
CA SER A 36 -2.01 32.49 -11.93
C SER A 36 -2.10 32.74 -13.45
N ALA A 37 -1.03 32.46 -14.18
CA ALA A 37 -1.01 32.57 -15.62
C ALA A 37 -1.87 31.48 -16.29
N GLU A 38 -1.78 30.24 -15.80
CA GLU A 38 -2.57 29.11 -16.30
C GLU A 38 -4.06 29.29 -15.97
N MET A 39 -4.40 29.76 -14.77
CA MET A 39 -5.79 30.05 -14.41
C MET A 39 -6.43 31.13 -15.31
N ARG A 40 -5.70 32.15 -15.73
CA ARG A 40 -6.20 33.09 -16.73
C ARG A 40 -6.53 32.45 -18.07
N VAL A 41 -5.72 31.48 -18.48
CA VAL A 41 -5.99 30.71 -19.70
C VAL A 41 -7.24 29.84 -19.51
N LEU A 42 -7.39 29.18 -18.34
CA LEU A 42 -8.56 28.38 -18.02
C LEU A 42 -9.84 29.22 -17.92
N GLU A 43 -9.77 30.44 -17.35
CA GLU A 43 -10.88 31.41 -17.37
C GLU A 43 -11.30 31.78 -18.81
N TRP A 44 -10.33 31.98 -19.70
CA TRP A 44 -10.63 32.20 -21.12
C TRP A 44 -11.26 30.97 -21.79
N ILE A 45 -10.88 29.77 -21.38
CA ILE A 45 -11.51 28.50 -21.82
C ILE A 45 -12.95 28.44 -21.33
N GLY A 46 -13.23 28.89 -20.09
CA GLY A 46 -14.56 28.99 -19.52
C GLY A 46 -15.21 27.68 -19.11
N LYS A 47 -14.40 26.62 -18.86
CA LYS A 47 -14.89 25.32 -18.37
C LYS A 47 -14.73 25.25 -16.85
N PRO A 48 -15.61 24.51 -16.13
CA PRO A 48 -15.40 24.23 -14.72
C PRO A 48 -14.07 23.48 -14.50
N VAL A 49 -13.37 23.88 -13.43
CA VAL A 49 -12.06 23.34 -13.07
C VAL A 49 -12.16 22.65 -11.72
N ILE A 50 -11.61 21.46 -11.64
CA ILE A 50 -11.35 20.73 -10.39
C ILE A 50 -9.84 20.69 -10.19
N VAL A 51 -9.36 21.25 -9.10
CA VAL A 51 -7.94 21.28 -8.76
C VAL A 51 -7.59 20.01 -8.01
N LEU A 52 -6.56 19.31 -8.47
CA LEU A 52 -6.05 18.09 -7.86
C LEU A 52 -4.69 18.37 -7.23
N LEU A 53 -4.61 18.22 -5.91
CA LEU A 53 -3.37 18.35 -5.16
C LEU A 53 -2.58 17.07 -5.28
N ASN A 54 -1.51 17.11 -6.04
CA ASN A 54 -0.61 15.99 -6.28
C ASN A 54 0.72 16.19 -5.54
N GLN A 55 1.49 15.14 -5.33
CA GLN A 55 2.77 15.18 -4.65
C GLN A 55 2.66 15.77 -3.22
N MET A 56 1.74 15.26 -2.43
CA MET A 56 1.53 15.72 -1.06
C MET A 56 2.66 15.36 -0.09
N GLY A 57 3.63 14.58 -0.55
CA GLY A 57 4.78 14.13 0.22
C GLY A 57 4.49 12.89 1.08
N GLU A 58 5.30 12.68 2.11
CA GLU A 58 5.07 11.58 3.05
C GLU A 58 3.76 11.78 3.81
N PRO A 59 3.06 10.68 4.19
CA PRO A 59 1.85 10.77 4.99
C PRO A 59 2.05 11.62 6.25
N LYS A 60 1.20 12.61 6.42
CA LYS A 60 1.21 13.53 7.57
C LYS A 60 0.01 13.24 8.48
N PRO A 61 0.01 13.75 9.72
CA PRO A 61 -1.20 13.76 10.53
C PRO A 61 -2.35 14.45 9.79
N PRO A 62 -3.61 13.96 9.92
CA PRO A 62 -4.76 14.47 9.16
C PRO A 62 -4.94 15.99 9.22
N GLU A 63 -4.62 16.60 10.35
CA GLU A 63 -4.68 18.06 10.55
C GLU A 63 -3.68 18.82 9.67
N ALA A 64 -2.50 18.26 9.47
CA ALA A 64 -1.47 18.87 8.62
C ALA A 64 -1.80 18.71 7.12
N GLU A 65 -2.37 17.56 6.73
CA GLU A 65 -2.86 17.37 5.36
C GLU A 65 -4.04 18.30 5.06
N GLN A 66 -4.97 18.45 6.00
CA GLN A 66 -6.09 19.39 5.85
C GLN A 66 -5.61 20.83 5.73
N ALA A 67 -4.58 21.25 6.48
CA ALA A 67 -4.01 22.59 6.37
C ALA A 67 -3.42 22.87 4.98
N ASP A 68 -2.83 21.88 4.33
CA ASP A 68 -2.34 21.99 2.96
C ASP A 68 -3.52 22.16 1.96
N VAL A 69 -4.57 21.36 2.13
CA VAL A 69 -5.81 21.49 1.32
C VAL A 69 -6.46 22.84 1.50
N ASP A 70 -6.58 23.33 2.73
CA ASP A 70 -7.21 24.61 3.05
C ASP A 70 -6.43 25.79 2.44
N ARG A 71 -5.11 25.71 2.45
CA ARG A 71 -4.22 26.73 1.85
C ARG A 71 -4.45 26.85 0.35
N TRP A 72 -4.48 25.73 -0.36
CA TRP A 72 -4.76 25.71 -1.78
C TRP A 72 -6.20 26.10 -2.09
N THR A 73 -7.17 25.65 -1.30
CA THR A 73 -8.58 26.03 -1.45
C THR A 73 -8.76 27.54 -1.32
N LYS A 74 -8.11 28.16 -0.34
CA LYS A 74 -8.15 29.63 -0.16
C LYS A 74 -7.53 30.37 -1.35
N ALA A 75 -6.39 29.91 -1.86
CA ALA A 75 -5.74 30.49 -3.02
C ALA A 75 -6.60 30.38 -4.29
N MET A 76 -7.23 29.23 -4.49
CA MET A 76 -8.08 28.94 -5.64
C MET A 76 -9.46 29.60 -5.59
N ALA A 77 -9.92 30.02 -4.43
CA ALA A 77 -11.22 30.73 -4.26
C ALA A 77 -11.33 32.02 -5.04
N THR A 78 -10.20 32.60 -5.47
CA THR A 78 -10.17 33.80 -6.32
C THR A 78 -10.63 33.56 -7.76
N TYR A 79 -10.70 32.27 -8.18
CA TYR A 79 -11.06 31.87 -9.54
C TYR A 79 -12.47 31.26 -9.58
N PRO A 80 -13.50 31.95 -10.11
CA PRO A 80 -14.89 31.44 -10.11
C PRO A 80 -15.10 30.15 -10.89
N ILE A 81 -14.19 29.84 -11.82
CA ILE A 81 -14.20 28.59 -12.59
C ILE A 81 -13.83 27.35 -11.74
N VAL A 82 -13.11 27.53 -10.63
CA VAL A 82 -12.72 26.43 -9.74
C VAL A 82 -13.94 26.01 -8.91
N LYS A 83 -14.30 24.73 -9.03
CA LYS A 83 -15.46 24.16 -8.35
C LYS A 83 -15.09 23.38 -7.08
N SER A 84 -13.91 22.76 -7.08
CA SER A 84 -13.39 22.04 -5.91
C SER A 84 -11.87 21.89 -5.96
N VAL A 85 -11.29 21.65 -4.79
CA VAL A 85 -9.87 21.32 -4.60
C VAL A 85 -9.82 19.99 -3.85
N LEU A 86 -9.18 18.98 -4.43
CA LEU A 86 -9.16 17.64 -3.90
C LEU A 86 -7.71 17.13 -3.69
N PRO A 87 -7.41 16.50 -2.55
CA PRO A 87 -6.15 15.79 -2.36
C PRO A 87 -6.16 14.51 -3.18
N MET A 88 -5.33 14.45 -4.23
CA MET A 88 -5.26 13.33 -5.17
C MET A 88 -3.81 13.00 -5.50
N ASP A 89 -3.09 12.42 -4.54
CA ASP A 89 -1.70 12.06 -4.77
C ASP A 89 -1.59 10.78 -5.63
N ALA A 90 -0.90 10.88 -6.74
CA ALA A 90 -0.68 9.75 -7.65
C ALA A 90 0.18 8.65 -7.03
N PHE A 91 1.01 8.96 -6.02
CA PHE A 91 1.85 8.01 -5.30
C PHE A 91 1.13 7.31 -4.14
N ALA A 92 0.08 7.93 -3.60
CA ALA A 92 -0.75 7.38 -2.52
C ALA A 92 -2.18 7.09 -3.01
N ARG A 93 -2.30 6.51 -4.19
CA ARG A 93 -3.58 6.31 -4.88
C ARG A 93 -4.50 5.38 -4.12
N CYS A 94 -5.67 5.89 -3.74
CA CYS A 94 -6.76 5.13 -3.14
C CYS A 94 -8.02 5.22 -4.00
N TRP A 95 -8.70 4.07 -4.23
CA TRP A 95 -9.93 4.04 -5.03
C TRP A 95 -11.09 4.85 -4.40
N VAL A 96 -11.06 5.04 -3.07
CA VAL A 96 -12.03 5.89 -2.36
C VAL A 96 -11.86 7.37 -2.75
N GLN A 97 -10.61 7.83 -2.93
CA GLN A 97 -10.33 9.19 -3.44
C GLN A 97 -10.80 9.35 -4.89
N GLU A 98 -10.68 8.30 -5.71
CA GLU A 98 -11.26 8.31 -7.06
C GLU A 98 -12.77 8.52 -7.02
N PHE A 99 -13.46 8.02 -5.99
CA PHE A 99 -14.89 8.24 -5.79
C PHE A 99 -15.23 9.71 -5.51
N ALA A 100 -14.45 10.37 -4.65
CA ALA A 100 -14.58 11.80 -4.39
C ALA A 100 -14.33 12.64 -5.65
N LEU A 101 -13.41 12.21 -6.51
CA LEU A 101 -13.17 12.85 -7.80
C LEU A 101 -14.40 12.71 -8.73
N PHE A 102 -14.99 11.53 -8.83
CA PHE A 102 -16.19 11.32 -9.65
C PHE A 102 -17.37 12.17 -9.16
N ASP A 103 -17.59 12.25 -7.84
CA ASP A 103 -18.63 13.11 -7.25
C ASP A 103 -18.38 14.60 -7.56
N ALA A 104 -17.14 15.06 -7.49
CA ALA A 104 -16.80 16.42 -7.85
C ALA A 104 -16.96 16.72 -9.35
N ILE A 105 -16.65 15.75 -10.22
CA ILE A 105 -16.86 15.86 -11.66
C ILE A 105 -18.36 15.95 -11.94
N ASP A 106 -19.16 15.06 -11.35
CA ASP A 106 -20.61 15.04 -11.55
C ASP A 106 -21.23 16.40 -11.21
N LYS A 107 -20.93 16.95 -10.05
CA LYS A 107 -21.39 18.29 -9.63
C LYS A 107 -20.96 19.44 -10.55
N ALA A 108 -19.89 19.25 -11.31
CA ALA A 108 -19.36 20.25 -12.25
C ALA A 108 -19.87 20.07 -13.69
N LEU A 109 -20.48 18.92 -14.00
CA LEU A 109 -21.01 18.63 -15.32
C LEU A 109 -22.32 19.40 -15.61
N PRO A 110 -22.62 19.68 -16.90
CA PRO A 110 -23.95 20.11 -17.32
C PRO A 110 -25.02 19.06 -17.02
N GLU A 111 -26.23 19.51 -16.70
CA GLU A 111 -27.35 18.66 -16.26
C GLU A 111 -27.67 17.53 -17.24
N GLU A 112 -27.56 17.78 -18.53
CA GLU A 112 -27.80 16.79 -19.58
C GLU A 112 -26.84 15.62 -19.59
N LEU A 113 -25.70 15.72 -18.91
CA LEU A 113 -24.67 14.67 -18.84
C LEU A 113 -24.73 13.84 -17.57
N HIS A 114 -25.46 14.27 -16.53
CA HIS A 114 -25.52 13.57 -15.23
C HIS A 114 -25.91 12.11 -15.37
N THR A 115 -27.02 11.80 -16.04
CA THR A 115 -27.50 10.41 -16.19
C THR A 115 -26.45 9.51 -16.88
N THR A 116 -25.77 10.04 -17.90
CA THR A 116 -24.73 9.28 -18.61
C THR A 116 -23.51 9.08 -17.71
N PHE A 117 -23.16 10.09 -16.92
CA PHE A 117 -22.01 10.02 -16.03
C PHE A 117 -22.29 9.11 -14.83
N GLU A 118 -23.49 9.14 -14.25
CA GLU A 118 -23.93 8.22 -13.20
C GLU A 118 -23.82 6.75 -13.66
N ALA A 119 -24.25 6.45 -14.89
CA ALA A 119 -24.08 5.11 -15.45
C ALA A 119 -22.60 4.70 -15.57
N LEU A 120 -21.71 5.63 -15.91
CA LEU A 120 -20.26 5.40 -15.93
C LEU A 120 -19.72 5.15 -14.51
N GLN A 121 -20.13 5.96 -13.53
CA GLN A 121 -19.76 5.79 -12.12
C GLN A 121 -20.18 4.41 -11.59
N GLU A 122 -21.40 3.98 -11.90
CA GLU A 122 -21.90 2.68 -11.46
C GLU A 122 -21.08 1.51 -12.04
N VAL A 123 -20.74 1.55 -13.32
CA VAL A 123 -19.89 0.53 -13.96
C VAL A 123 -18.49 0.52 -13.34
N TRP A 124 -17.92 1.71 -13.11
CA TRP A 124 -16.62 1.85 -12.48
C TRP A 124 -16.64 1.30 -11.04
N LEU A 125 -17.65 1.67 -10.24
CA LEU A 125 -17.80 1.23 -8.85
C LEU A 125 -17.94 -0.31 -8.78
N ARG A 126 -18.78 -0.90 -9.61
CA ARG A 126 -18.93 -2.38 -9.69
C ARG A 126 -17.59 -3.05 -9.97
N LYS A 127 -16.80 -2.51 -10.90
CA LYS A 127 -15.46 -3.03 -11.21
C LYS A 127 -14.51 -2.92 -10.00
N ARG A 128 -14.55 -1.79 -9.28
CA ARG A 128 -13.69 -1.58 -8.09
C ARG A 128 -14.08 -2.50 -6.93
N ILE A 129 -15.36 -2.64 -6.65
CA ILE A 129 -15.87 -3.56 -5.63
C ILE A 129 -15.50 -5.01 -5.99
N ALA A 130 -15.63 -5.41 -7.24
CA ALA A 130 -15.22 -6.75 -7.67
C ALA A 130 -13.72 -7.00 -7.45
N ALA A 131 -12.87 -6.04 -7.80
CA ALA A 131 -11.43 -6.13 -7.57
C ALA A 131 -11.09 -6.14 -6.07
N TYR A 132 -11.77 -5.32 -5.27
CA TYR A 132 -11.63 -5.30 -3.82
C TYR A 132 -11.99 -6.67 -3.20
N ASN A 133 -13.16 -7.20 -3.52
CA ASN A 133 -13.61 -8.51 -3.02
C ASN A 133 -12.65 -9.63 -3.44
N ALA A 134 -12.18 -9.62 -4.69
CA ALA A 134 -11.19 -10.58 -5.16
C ALA A 134 -9.84 -10.46 -4.42
N SER A 135 -9.44 -9.25 -4.08
CA SER A 135 -8.23 -8.99 -3.28
C SER A 135 -8.37 -9.52 -1.86
N ILE A 136 -9.52 -9.25 -1.20
CA ILE A 136 -9.80 -9.79 0.15
C ILE A 136 -9.82 -11.31 0.15
N GLN A 137 -10.45 -11.94 -0.85
CA GLN A 137 -10.46 -13.40 -0.99
C GLN A 137 -9.05 -13.97 -1.20
N ALA A 138 -8.22 -13.29 -1.99
CA ALA A 138 -6.84 -13.71 -2.20
C ALA A 138 -6.02 -13.64 -0.90
N MET A 139 -6.19 -12.57 -0.13
CA MET A 139 -5.54 -12.42 1.18
C MET A 139 -6.05 -13.44 2.20
N ALA A 140 -7.36 -13.68 2.26
CA ALA A 140 -7.94 -14.69 3.14
C ALA A 140 -7.41 -16.08 2.85
N TYR A 141 -7.35 -16.46 1.56
CA TYR A 141 -6.77 -17.74 1.14
C TYR A 141 -5.28 -17.88 1.53
N TYR A 142 -4.51 -16.82 1.36
CA TYR A 142 -3.12 -16.78 1.78
C TYR A 142 -2.98 -17.00 3.29
N LEU A 143 -3.76 -16.28 4.11
CA LEU A 143 -3.75 -16.42 5.57
C LEU A 143 -4.18 -17.83 6.01
N GLU A 144 -5.22 -18.38 5.37
CA GLU A 144 -5.67 -19.77 5.63
C GLU A 144 -4.54 -20.77 5.35
N LYS A 145 -3.84 -20.60 4.22
CA LYS A 145 -2.74 -21.48 3.81
C LYS A 145 -1.60 -21.41 4.81
N LEU A 146 -1.24 -20.22 5.26
CA LEU A 146 -0.21 -20.03 6.29
C LEU A 146 -0.60 -20.62 7.64
N ALA A 147 -1.85 -20.40 8.06
CA ALA A 147 -2.34 -20.92 9.34
C ALA A 147 -2.38 -22.45 9.39
N ASN A 148 -2.50 -23.10 8.24
CA ASN A 148 -2.51 -24.56 8.12
C ASN A 148 -1.12 -25.16 7.80
N ASP A 149 -0.13 -24.32 7.44
CA ASP A 149 1.21 -24.80 7.13
C ASP A 149 1.92 -25.27 8.41
N ARG A 150 2.49 -26.45 8.35
CA ARG A 150 3.16 -27.07 9.49
C ARG A 150 4.42 -27.75 9.01
N GLU A 151 5.45 -27.70 9.83
CA GLU A 151 6.69 -28.44 9.64
C GLU A 151 6.98 -29.29 10.88
N VAL A 152 7.36 -30.52 10.69
CA VAL A 152 7.73 -31.39 11.78
C VAL A 152 9.24 -31.25 12.01
N ALA A 153 9.61 -30.65 13.14
CA ALA A 153 11.00 -30.73 13.58
C ALA A 153 11.28 -32.17 14.01
N GLU A 154 12.23 -32.82 13.36
CA GLU A 154 12.69 -34.13 13.83
C GLU A 154 13.16 -33.96 15.27
N SER A 155 12.64 -34.79 16.18
CA SER A 155 13.07 -34.77 17.58
C SER A 155 14.56 -35.03 17.62
N ALA A 156 15.33 -34.05 18.06
CA ALA A 156 16.76 -34.17 18.22
C ALA A 156 17.03 -35.39 19.09
N SER A 157 17.74 -36.39 18.55
CA SER A 157 18.16 -37.54 19.31
C SER A 157 18.95 -37.07 20.54
N ILE A 158 18.88 -37.81 21.64
CA ILE A 158 19.71 -37.55 22.83
C ILE A 158 21.19 -37.36 22.44
N LYS A 159 21.63 -38.03 21.39
CA LYS A 159 22.98 -37.89 20.82
C LYS A 159 23.21 -36.47 20.20
N ASP A 160 22.22 -35.92 19.58
CA ASP A 160 22.31 -34.56 18.96
C ASP A 160 22.28 -33.48 20.02
N HIS A 161 21.51 -33.68 21.10
CA HIS A 161 21.55 -32.83 22.30
C HIS A 161 22.92 -32.83 22.99
N LEU A 162 23.51 -34.01 23.12
CA LEU A 162 24.84 -34.15 23.70
C LEU A 162 25.92 -33.54 22.79
N ARG A 163 25.80 -33.67 21.46
CA ARG A 163 26.69 -33.02 20.49
C ARG A 163 26.55 -31.48 20.53
N PHE A 164 25.34 -30.98 20.62
CA PHE A 164 25.08 -29.54 20.73
C PHE A 164 25.70 -28.97 22.03
N LEU A 165 25.53 -29.65 23.16
CA LEU A 165 26.16 -29.30 24.43
C LEU A 165 27.69 -29.36 24.34
N GLY A 166 28.23 -30.39 23.70
CA GLY A 166 29.66 -30.55 23.48
C GLY A 166 30.27 -29.43 22.62
N LYS A 167 29.55 -28.97 21.60
CA LYS A 167 29.94 -27.81 20.77
C LYS A 167 29.95 -26.51 21.59
N ARG A 168 28.95 -26.33 22.42
CA ARG A 168 28.83 -25.13 23.31
C ARG A 168 29.93 -25.11 24.38
N LEU A 169 30.43 -26.25 24.75
CA LEU A 169 31.56 -26.42 25.64
C LEU A 169 32.94 -26.43 24.93
N GLY A 170 32.96 -26.20 23.62
CA GLY A 170 34.19 -26.10 22.84
C GLY A 170 34.87 -27.44 22.53
N LEU A 171 34.19 -28.56 22.77
CA LEU A 171 34.75 -29.92 22.60
C LEU A 171 34.76 -30.39 21.13
N PHE A 172 33.95 -29.74 20.25
CA PHE A 172 33.87 -30.07 18.82
C PHE A 172 34.04 -28.79 17.98
N LYS A 173 35.17 -28.68 17.29
CA LYS A 173 35.55 -27.43 16.60
C LYS A 173 35.04 -27.24 15.15
N ASN A 174 34.59 -28.31 14.46
CA ASN A 174 34.38 -28.26 13.00
C ASN A 174 33.18 -29.02 12.43
N GLU A 175 32.16 -29.34 13.20
CA GLU A 175 30.93 -29.94 12.63
C GLU A 175 29.85 -28.88 12.51
N THR A 176 29.35 -28.66 11.29
CA THR A 176 28.14 -27.87 10.99
C THR A 176 26.94 -28.75 11.38
N ILE A 177 26.57 -28.74 12.66
CA ILE A 177 25.34 -29.39 13.10
C ILE A 177 24.21 -28.41 12.80
N SER A 178 23.40 -28.74 11.81
CA SER A 178 22.14 -28.02 11.58
C SER A 178 21.18 -28.34 12.74
N ASP A 179 20.71 -27.31 13.41
CA ASP A 179 19.67 -27.45 14.41
C ASP A 179 18.37 -27.85 13.68
N PRO A 180 17.74 -29.01 14.00
CA PRO A 180 16.50 -29.42 13.33
C PRO A 180 15.38 -28.41 13.44
N ILE A 181 15.31 -27.68 14.55
CA ILE A 181 14.34 -26.59 14.75
C ILE A 181 14.63 -25.44 13.79
N SER A 182 15.88 -25.03 13.65
CA SER A 182 16.29 -23.98 12.72
C SER A 182 16.03 -24.39 11.26
N SER A 183 16.20 -25.65 10.92
CA SER A 183 15.89 -26.20 9.60
C SER A 183 14.38 -26.14 9.30
N ALA A 184 13.54 -26.57 10.23
CA ALA A 184 12.09 -26.53 10.11
C ALA A 184 11.56 -25.09 10.01
N GLN A 185 12.09 -24.17 10.83
CA GLN A 185 11.76 -22.74 10.77
C GLN A 185 12.13 -22.11 9.42
N THR A 186 13.30 -22.46 8.90
CA THR A 186 13.76 -21.98 7.59
C THR A 186 12.86 -22.48 6.46
N ALA A 187 12.42 -23.74 6.52
CA ALA A 187 11.52 -24.33 5.56
C ALA A 187 10.14 -23.64 5.57
N LEU A 188 9.56 -23.39 6.77
CA LEU A 188 8.32 -22.65 6.92
C LEU A 188 8.45 -21.22 6.38
N ALA A 189 9.51 -20.51 6.75
CA ALA A 189 9.75 -19.15 6.30
C ALA A 189 9.90 -19.05 4.77
N SER A 190 10.58 -20.04 4.16
CA SER A 190 10.73 -20.10 2.71
C SER A 190 9.38 -20.29 2.01
N ARG A 191 8.54 -21.20 2.49
CA ARG A 191 7.20 -21.41 1.92
C ARG A 191 6.30 -20.19 2.12
N ALA A 192 6.34 -19.59 3.30
CA ALA A 192 5.59 -18.34 3.56
C ALA A 192 5.99 -17.21 2.60
N ALA A 193 7.30 -17.06 2.33
CA ALA A 193 7.80 -16.09 1.36
C ALA A 193 7.35 -16.39 -0.07
N ASP A 194 7.33 -17.65 -0.47
CA ASP A 194 6.85 -18.08 -1.79
C ASP A 194 5.34 -17.79 -1.96
N GLU A 195 4.53 -18.09 -0.95
CA GLU A 195 3.11 -17.79 -0.94
C GLU A 195 2.83 -16.30 -0.95
N PHE A 196 3.62 -15.50 -0.23
CA PHE A 196 3.52 -14.04 -0.26
C PHE A 196 3.83 -13.46 -1.64
N CYS A 197 4.85 -13.98 -2.32
CA CYS A 197 5.14 -13.58 -3.69
C CYS A 197 3.99 -13.94 -4.63
N ALA A 198 3.40 -15.12 -4.49
CA ALA A 198 2.25 -15.54 -5.28
C ALA A 198 1.01 -14.66 -5.02
N LEU A 199 0.76 -14.29 -3.75
CA LEU A 199 -0.27 -13.33 -3.39
C LEU A 199 -0.02 -11.97 -4.05
N THR A 200 1.19 -11.45 -3.97
CA THR A 200 1.57 -10.16 -4.55
C THR A 200 1.31 -10.13 -6.06
N ASP A 201 1.75 -11.16 -6.79
CA ASP A 201 1.50 -11.30 -8.23
C ASP A 201 -0.01 -11.33 -8.53
N LYS A 202 -0.79 -12.03 -7.72
CA LYS A 202 -2.25 -12.10 -7.84
C LYS A 202 -2.92 -10.75 -7.60
N LEU A 203 -2.49 -10.01 -6.57
CA LEU A 203 -3.01 -8.67 -6.28
C LEU A 203 -2.68 -7.66 -7.38
N ILE A 204 -1.47 -7.73 -7.94
CA ILE A 204 -1.05 -6.94 -9.11
C ILE A 204 -1.98 -7.21 -10.29
N ALA A 205 -2.26 -8.48 -10.59
CA ALA A 205 -3.14 -8.87 -11.68
C ALA A 205 -4.59 -8.43 -11.46
N ILE A 206 -5.16 -8.65 -10.27
CA ILE A 206 -6.53 -8.24 -9.90
C ILE A 206 -6.72 -6.74 -10.08
N ASN A 207 -5.74 -5.94 -9.67
CA ASN A 207 -5.81 -4.49 -9.75
C ASN A 207 -5.34 -3.93 -11.09
N SER A 208 -5.04 -4.77 -12.08
CA SER A 208 -4.57 -4.40 -13.41
C SER A 208 -3.33 -3.49 -13.38
N LEU A 209 -2.48 -3.68 -12.37
CA LEU A 209 -1.22 -2.96 -12.26
C LEU A 209 -0.19 -3.54 -13.24
N LYS A 210 0.68 -2.67 -13.75
CA LYS A 210 1.80 -3.11 -14.59
C LYS A 210 3.01 -3.32 -13.68
N GLY A 211 3.50 -4.55 -13.61
CA GLY A 211 4.68 -4.91 -12.84
C GLY A 211 4.66 -6.40 -12.56
N LYS A 212 5.83 -6.94 -12.28
CA LYS A 212 5.98 -8.24 -11.61
C LYS A 212 6.43 -7.93 -10.20
N GLY A 213 5.85 -8.60 -9.20
CA GLY A 213 6.36 -8.50 -7.84
C GLY A 213 7.87 -8.73 -7.87
N VAL A 214 8.66 -7.73 -7.47
CA VAL A 214 10.13 -7.81 -7.49
C VAL A 214 10.54 -8.67 -6.31
N ARG A 215 10.45 -9.97 -6.52
CA ARG A 215 10.62 -11.06 -5.54
C ARG A 215 11.88 -10.88 -4.69
N LYS A 216 12.99 -10.49 -5.33
CA LYS A 216 14.30 -10.39 -4.66
C LYS A 216 14.44 -9.12 -3.84
N GLU A 217 13.96 -8.00 -4.33
CA GLU A 217 14.05 -6.70 -3.65
C GLU A 217 13.08 -6.62 -2.46
N LEU A 218 11.85 -7.11 -2.62
CA LEU A 218 10.86 -7.19 -1.54
C LEU A 218 11.35 -8.09 -0.40
N LEU A 219 11.89 -9.27 -0.71
CA LEU A 219 12.44 -10.18 0.30
C LEU A 219 13.69 -9.60 0.98
N THR A 220 14.54 -8.88 0.24
CA THR A 220 15.73 -8.23 0.80
C THR A 220 15.33 -7.07 1.72
N GLN A 221 14.31 -6.28 1.34
CA GLN A 221 13.81 -5.18 2.14
C GLN A 221 13.10 -5.69 3.40
N ILE A 222 12.27 -6.72 3.29
CA ILE A 222 11.66 -7.40 4.44
C ILE A 222 12.74 -7.93 5.38
N GLN A 223 13.79 -8.59 4.87
CA GLN A 223 14.88 -9.10 5.69
C GLN A 223 15.72 -8.00 6.34
N SER A 224 15.88 -6.83 5.71
CA SER A 224 16.63 -5.69 6.25
C SER A 224 15.86 -4.94 7.34
N ASP A 225 14.54 -4.84 7.20
CA ASP A 225 13.67 -4.12 8.13
C ASP A 225 13.33 -4.97 9.37
N TRP A 226 13.58 -6.29 9.29
CA TRP A 226 13.27 -7.22 10.36
C TRP A 226 14.49 -7.49 11.22
N LYS A 227 14.69 -6.68 12.23
CA LYS A 227 15.60 -7.00 13.32
C LYS A 227 14.91 -7.95 14.28
N ILE A 228 15.31 -9.23 14.26
CA ILE A 228 14.95 -10.20 15.30
C ILE A 228 15.56 -9.70 16.62
N THR A 229 14.80 -8.95 17.40
CA THR A 229 15.19 -8.48 18.73
C THR A 229 14.64 -9.43 19.79
N GLY A 230 15.21 -10.61 19.90
CA GLY A 230 14.91 -11.46 21.05
C GLY A 230 15.25 -12.92 20.75
N SER A 231 16.19 -13.46 21.50
CA SER A 231 16.28 -14.92 21.70
C SER A 231 15.14 -15.32 22.62
N VAL A 232 14.12 -16.01 22.10
CA VAL A 232 13.11 -16.66 22.95
C VAL A 232 13.84 -17.71 23.80
N PRO A 233 13.74 -17.65 25.14
CA PRO A 233 14.31 -18.70 25.97
C PRO A 233 13.53 -19.97 25.71
N VAL A 234 14.13 -20.95 25.06
CA VAL A 234 13.55 -22.25 24.72
C VAL A 234 13.22 -23.11 25.96
N ALA A 235 13.42 -22.58 27.15
CA ALA A 235 13.44 -23.38 28.37
C ALA A 235 12.06 -23.76 28.93
N HIS A 236 10.93 -23.17 28.60
CA HIS A 236 9.65 -23.47 29.31
C HIS A 236 8.37 -23.19 28.50
N SER A 237 8.33 -23.32 27.21
CA SER A 237 7.07 -23.26 26.47
C SER A 237 6.56 -24.66 26.14
N ALA A 238 5.79 -25.20 27.06
CA ALA A 238 4.88 -26.27 26.73
C ALA A 238 3.98 -25.83 25.56
N VAL A 239 3.91 -26.66 24.57
CA VAL A 239 3.38 -26.62 23.21
C VAL A 239 2.04 -25.88 22.95
N THR A 240 1.36 -25.31 23.94
CA THR A 240 0.03 -24.69 23.78
C THR A 240 -0.01 -23.16 23.92
N GLY A 241 1.06 -22.51 24.33
CA GLY A 241 1.07 -21.05 24.59
C GLY A 241 1.73 -20.20 23.49
N ALA A 242 2.57 -20.79 22.66
CA ALA A 242 3.46 -20.04 21.79
C ALA A 242 2.76 -19.44 20.54
N VAL A 243 1.75 -20.11 20.01
CA VAL A 243 1.03 -19.67 18.80
C VAL A 243 0.19 -18.41 19.06
N SER A 244 -0.41 -18.31 20.25
CA SER A 244 -1.28 -17.19 20.59
C SER A 244 -0.51 -15.89 20.91
N THR A 245 0.68 -15.98 21.47
CA THR A 245 1.51 -14.80 21.79
C THR A 245 2.21 -14.23 20.56
N GLY A 246 2.64 -15.08 19.63
CA GLY A 246 3.26 -14.64 18.38
C GLY A 246 2.29 -13.91 17.44
N LEU A 247 1.07 -14.43 17.31
CA LEU A 247 -0.01 -13.78 16.55
C LEU A 247 -0.40 -12.44 17.17
N ALA A 248 -0.55 -12.37 18.49
CA ALA A 248 -0.94 -11.14 19.18
C ALA A 248 0.13 -10.05 19.07
N SER A 249 1.41 -10.39 19.20
CA SER A 249 2.50 -9.41 19.07
C SER A 249 2.65 -8.92 17.63
N GLY A 250 2.48 -9.79 16.63
CA GLY A 250 2.51 -9.44 15.23
C GLY A 250 1.36 -8.49 14.83
N LEU A 251 0.13 -8.75 15.31
CA LEU A 251 -1.03 -7.89 15.08
C LEU A 251 -0.88 -6.52 15.73
N ILE A 252 -0.29 -6.44 16.94
CA ILE A 252 -0.04 -5.17 17.63
C ILE A 252 1.01 -4.35 16.84
N THR A 253 2.04 -4.99 16.30
CA THR A 253 3.04 -4.32 15.47
C THR A 253 2.42 -3.81 14.17
N ASP A 254 1.59 -4.59 13.51
CA ASP A 254 0.87 -4.18 12.30
C ASP A 254 -0.07 -2.99 12.56
N LEU A 255 -0.80 -3.00 13.68
CA LEU A 255 -1.65 -1.88 14.09
C LEU A 255 -0.86 -0.61 14.42
N SER A 256 0.30 -0.75 15.06
CA SER A 256 1.16 0.40 15.42
C SER A 256 1.87 1.02 14.22
N THR A 257 2.07 0.26 13.15
CA THR A 257 2.64 0.74 11.88
C THR A 257 1.59 1.14 10.84
N GLY A 258 0.31 1.26 11.25
CA GLY A 258 -0.77 1.69 10.36
C GLY A 258 -1.17 0.67 9.30
N GLY A 259 -0.93 -0.62 9.53
CA GLY A 259 -1.28 -1.70 8.59
C GLY A 259 -0.34 -1.82 7.40
N PHE A 260 0.76 -1.11 7.41
CA PHE A 260 1.73 -1.08 6.29
C PHE A 260 2.39 -2.44 6.05
N THR A 261 2.45 -3.29 7.06
CA THR A 261 3.10 -4.60 6.99
C THR A 261 2.18 -5.72 6.50
N MET A 262 0.89 -5.42 6.22
CA MET A 262 -0.12 -6.36 5.66
C MET A 262 -0.12 -7.75 6.29
N GLY A 263 0.03 -7.85 7.62
CA GLY A 263 0.04 -9.14 8.33
C GLY A 263 1.40 -9.83 8.35
N LEU A 264 2.46 -9.23 7.80
CA LEU A 264 3.81 -9.78 7.88
C LEU A 264 4.33 -9.83 9.32
N GLY A 265 3.91 -8.87 10.17
CA GLY A 265 4.19 -8.90 11.60
C GLY A 265 3.63 -10.14 12.30
N SER A 266 2.44 -10.59 11.92
CA SER A 266 1.82 -11.80 12.45
C SER A 266 2.52 -13.07 11.96
N LEU A 267 3.04 -13.07 10.72
CA LEU A 267 3.78 -14.19 10.17
C LEU A 267 5.06 -14.49 10.91
N VAL A 268 5.84 -13.47 11.25
CA VAL A 268 7.08 -13.67 12.00
C VAL A 268 6.82 -13.99 13.44
N GLY A 269 5.76 -13.42 14.03
CA GLY A 269 5.33 -13.80 15.37
C GLY A 269 5.00 -15.28 15.48
N THR A 270 4.37 -15.90 14.46
CA THR A 270 4.08 -17.34 14.43
C THR A 270 5.32 -18.20 14.23
N VAL A 271 6.27 -17.77 13.42
CA VAL A 271 7.54 -18.48 13.20
C VAL A 271 8.47 -18.43 14.41
N ILE A 272 8.42 -17.34 15.19
CA ILE A 272 9.25 -17.19 16.41
C ILE A 272 8.56 -17.78 17.64
N GLY A 273 7.24 -17.89 17.64
CA GLY A 273 6.44 -18.40 18.78
C GLY A 273 6.15 -19.89 18.75
N ALA A 274 6.52 -20.62 17.69
CA ALA A 274 6.41 -22.06 17.57
C ALA A 274 7.78 -22.72 17.73
#